data_99ebc0c32b42aa0101bfb735bb3dc0cb
#
_entry.id   99ebc0c32b42aa0101bfb735bb3dc0cb
#
_cell.length_a   1.000
_cell.length_b   1.000
_cell.length_c   1.000
_cell.angle_alpha   90.00
_cell.angle_beta   90.00
_cell.angle_gamma   90.00
#
_symmetry.space_group_name_H-M   'P 1'
#
loop_
_entity.id
_entity.type
_entity.pdbx_description
1 polymer ?
#
loop_
_entity_poly.entity_id
_entity_poly.type
_entity_poly.pdbx_seq_one_letter_code
_entity_poly.pdbx_strand_id
1 'polypeptide(L)'
;LIFSPVRVRAQDVPAESELYAKSAVLMDADSGRILYEKNGHEAMANASTTKILTCIVALENCDPASVVTVSKNAASQPKVHLGMHEGQQFYLRDLLYGLMLESYNDCAVAIAEFAAGEVQGFAALMNAKAEELGCEDSYFITPNGLDAKDDAGVHHTTAADLAKIMKYCIKESLKSDEFLEITRTAQYSFSDAEGKCTYQCTNHNAFLQMMEGALSGKTGFTGTAGYCYVGALQREDKTLIVALLACGWPNNKTYKWSDTRKLMNYGLEQFKKIDLLQIEPDEAELAPIEVRDGQGGQIGETVYLKPVVRNYAGEESILAPLSSEVTLKYEIADRLYAPVKSGDYIGKIRYMLGEETLAERCVVAGETIGKIDYPWCLGQVLRLLWIE
;
A
#
# COMPACT_ATOMS: atom_id res chain seq x y z
N LEU A 1 -15.09 2.23 45.14
CA LEU A 1 -14.10 2.58 44.12
C LEU A 1 -14.87 3.09 42.90
N ILE A 2 -14.88 4.43 42.74
CA ILE A 2 -15.51 5.12 41.60
C ILE A 2 -14.47 5.10 40.48
N PHE A 3 -14.68 4.27 39.48
CA PHE A 3 -13.94 4.36 38.21
C PHE A 3 -14.45 5.59 37.45
N SER A 4 -13.69 6.67 37.49
CA SER A 4 -13.88 7.75 36.53
C SER A 4 -13.51 7.24 35.13
N PRO A 5 -14.40 7.34 34.12
CA PRO A 5 -14.01 7.01 32.77
C PRO A 5 -12.89 7.99 32.36
N VAL A 6 -11.75 7.44 31.99
CA VAL A 6 -10.71 8.19 31.29
C VAL A 6 -11.34 8.65 29.97
N ARG A 7 -11.75 9.89 29.91
CA ARG A 7 -12.11 10.52 28.63
C ARG A 7 -10.84 10.58 27.80
N VAL A 8 -10.67 9.62 26.90
CA VAL A 8 -9.74 9.77 25.78
C VAL A 8 -10.23 11.01 25.02
N ARG A 9 -9.50 12.13 25.16
CA ARG A 9 -9.69 13.27 24.26
C ARG A 9 -9.37 12.75 22.87
N ALA A 10 -10.36 12.79 21.97
CA ALA A 10 -10.08 12.72 20.55
C ALA A 10 -9.02 13.80 20.28
N GLN A 11 -7.81 13.39 19.93
CA GLN A 11 -6.79 14.33 19.52
C GLN A 11 -7.23 14.85 18.17
N ASP A 12 -7.37 16.16 18.05
CA ASP A 12 -7.83 16.80 16.81
C ASP A 12 -6.87 16.39 15.66
N VAL A 13 -7.44 16.21 14.47
CA VAL A 13 -6.64 15.98 13.24
C VAL A 13 -5.56 17.06 13.17
N PRO A 14 -4.27 16.73 13.00
CA PRO A 14 -3.22 17.73 12.93
C PRO A 14 -3.56 18.80 11.88
N ALA A 15 -3.62 20.06 12.28
CA ALA A 15 -3.89 21.14 11.34
C ALA A 15 -2.72 21.25 10.34
N GLU A 16 -3.00 21.58 9.09
CA GLU A 16 -1.95 21.71 8.05
C GLU A 16 -0.87 22.73 8.45
N SER A 17 -1.25 23.79 9.16
CA SER A 17 -0.34 24.80 9.69
C SER A 17 0.61 24.30 10.78
N GLU A 18 0.33 23.16 11.37
CA GLU A 18 1.16 22.53 12.39
C GLU A 18 2.25 21.63 11.81
N LEU A 19 2.23 21.38 10.50
CA LEU A 19 3.25 20.62 9.77
C LEU A 19 4.16 21.55 8.98
N TYR A 20 5.45 21.30 9.10
CA TYR A 20 6.50 22.00 8.36
C TYR A 20 6.57 21.57 6.89
N ALA A 21 6.22 20.31 6.60
CA ALA A 21 6.16 19.80 5.24
C ALA A 21 5.13 20.55 4.40
N LYS A 22 5.48 20.85 3.14
CA LYS A 22 4.54 21.43 2.18
C LYS A 22 3.54 20.39 1.67
N SER A 23 4.02 19.15 1.47
CA SER A 23 3.19 18.00 1.14
C SER A 23 3.47 16.87 2.13
N ALA A 24 2.41 16.26 2.64
CA ALA A 24 2.50 15.21 3.65
C ALA A 24 1.37 14.19 3.49
N VAL A 25 1.68 12.91 3.65
CA VAL A 25 0.72 11.80 3.69
C VAL A 25 1.04 10.88 4.85
N LEU A 26 0.01 10.44 5.56
CA LEU A 26 0.04 9.27 6.43
C LEU A 26 -0.88 8.20 5.82
N MET A 27 -0.36 7.00 5.61
CA MET A 27 -1.05 5.90 4.95
C MET A 27 -1.09 4.66 5.85
N ASP A 28 -2.21 3.96 5.83
CA ASP A 28 -2.33 2.57 6.28
C ASP A 28 -1.64 1.66 5.26
N ALA A 29 -0.58 0.97 5.67
CA ALA A 29 0.16 0.12 4.76
C ALA A 29 -0.56 -1.19 4.42
N ASP A 30 -1.56 -1.60 5.19
CA ASP A 30 -2.33 -2.82 4.90
C ASP A 30 -3.31 -2.56 3.74
N SER A 31 -4.14 -1.55 3.85
CA SER A 31 -5.15 -1.21 2.84
C SER A 31 -4.70 -0.20 1.78
N GLY A 32 -3.64 0.56 2.03
CA GLY A 32 -3.25 1.69 1.17
C GLY A 32 -4.08 2.96 1.38
N ARG A 33 -4.98 2.97 2.36
CA ARG A 33 -5.83 4.14 2.66
C ARG A 33 -5.00 5.30 3.21
N ILE A 34 -5.29 6.50 2.73
CA ILE A 34 -4.71 7.73 3.27
C ILE A 34 -5.48 8.12 4.53
N LEU A 35 -4.78 8.16 5.67
CA LEU A 35 -5.32 8.52 6.98
C LEU A 35 -5.19 10.02 7.29
N TYR A 36 -4.22 10.67 6.67
CA TYR A 36 -3.99 12.10 6.73
C TYR A 36 -3.35 12.57 5.42
N GLU A 37 -3.78 13.73 4.96
CA GLU A 37 -3.25 14.36 3.76
C GLU A 37 -3.11 15.86 3.92
N LYS A 38 -2.01 16.39 3.39
CA LYS A 38 -1.77 17.80 3.11
C LYS A 38 -1.09 17.90 1.76
N ASN A 39 -1.76 18.42 0.73
CA ASN A 39 -1.25 18.52 -0.64
C ASN A 39 -0.59 17.21 -1.13
N GLY A 40 -1.17 16.05 -0.76
CA GLY A 40 -0.56 14.73 -0.94
C GLY A 40 -0.32 14.34 -2.39
N HIS A 41 -1.08 14.92 -3.32
CA HIS A 41 -1.02 14.68 -4.77
C HIS A 41 -0.28 15.79 -5.54
N GLU A 42 0.33 16.77 -4.85
CA GLU A 42 1.13 17.80 -5.50
C GLU A 42 2.47 17.22 -5.98
N ALA A 43 2.75 17.32 -7.28
CA ALA A 43 4.01 16.86 -7.87
C ALA A 43 5.18 17.75 -7.44
N MET A 44 6.16 17.16 -6.79
CA MET A 44 7.31 17.87 -6.20
C MET A 44 8.62 17.13 -6.43
N ALA A 45 9.73 17.85 -6.43
CA ALA A 45 11.06 17.24 -6.34
C ALA A 45 11.19 16.49 -5.01
N ASN A 46 11.70 15.25 -5.05
CA ASN A 46 11.72 14.34 -3.91
C ASN A 46 13.13 13.93 -3.47
N ALA A 47 14.15 14.43 -4.17
CA ALA A 47 15.54 14.14 -3.84
C ALA A 47 15.83 12.64 -3.68
N SER A 48 16.72 12.28 -2.77
CA SER A 48 17.16 10.89 -2.55
C SER A 48 16.09 9.95 -1.95
N THR A 49 14.83 10.38 -1.72
CA THR A 49 13.76 9.44 -1.45
C THR A 49 13.47 8.54 -2.66
N THR A 50 13.83 8.98 -3.88
CA THR A 50 13.87 8.19 -5.12
C THR A 50 14.57 6.84 -4.93
N LYS A 51 15.59 6.77 -4.08
CA LYS A 51 16.44 5.58 -3.90
C LYS A 51 15.71 4.36 -3.33
N ILE A 52 14.51 4.52 -2.73
CA ILE A 52 13.68 3.37 -2.36
C ILE A 52 13.22 2.61 -3.60
N LEU A 53 12.78 3.35 -4.63
CA LEU A 53 12.38 2.75 -5.91
C LEU A 53 13.59 2.16 -6.65
N THR A 54 14.73 2.85 -6.64
CA THR A 54 15.99 2.34 -7.21
C THR A 54 16.40 1.02 -6.55
N CYS A 55 16.31 0.93 -5.22
CA CYS A 55 16.66 -0.25 -4.46
C CYS A 55 15.76 -1.44 -4.82
N ILE A 56 14.45 -1.26 -4.79
CA ILE A 56 13.51 -2.37 -5.03
C ILE A 56 13.56 -2.83 -6.49
N VAL A 57 13.64 -1.92 -7.45
CA VAL A 57 13.78 -2.26 -8.88
C VAL A 57 15.08 -3.04 -9.13
N ALA A 58 16.18 -2.66 -8.49
CA ALA A 58 17.45 -3.41 -8.61
C ALA A 58 17.36 -4.81 -7.98
N LEU A 59 16.76 -4.95 -6.79
CA LEU A 59 16.56 -6.23 -6.12
C LEU A 59 15.68 -7.18 -6.92
N GLU A 60 14.68 -6.68 -7.63
CA GLU A 60 13.76 -7.49 -8.43
C GLU A 60 14.36 -7.93 -9.77
N ASN A 61 15.30 -7.16 -10.33
CA ASN A 61 15.84 -7.43 -11.67
C ASN A 61 17.25 -8.00 -11.68
N CYS A 62 17.95 -8.03 -10.55
CA CYS A 62 19.35 -8.43 -10.49
C CYS A 62 19.61 -9.41 -9.33
N ASP A 63 20.62 -10.27 -9.49
CA ASP A 63 21.14 -11.06 -8.38
C ASP A 63 22.07 -10.20 -7.51
N PRO A 64 21.79 -10.00 -6.21
CA PRO A 64 22.62 -9.25 -5.28
C PRO A 64 24.07 -9.76 -5.16
N ALA A 65 24.34 -11.00 -5.51
CA ALA A 65 25.69 -11.59 -5.52
C ALA A 65 26.50 -11.23 -6.78
N SER A 66 25.90 -10.57 -7.77
CA SER A 66 26.58 -10.16 -9.00
C SER A 66 27.64 -9.10 -8.74
N VAL A 67 28.71 -9.12 -9.56
CA VAL A 67 29.78 -8.14 -9.53
C VAL A 67 29.46 -6.99 -10.50
N VAL A 68 29.42 -5.78 -9.97
CA VAL A 68 29.20 -4.53 -10.70
C VAL A 68 30.54 -3.85 -10.98
N THR A 69 30.82 -3.51 -12.23
CA THR A 69 31.99 -2.73 -12.61
C THR A 69 31.59 -1.26 -12.72
N VAL A 70 32.31 -0.40 -12.01
CA VAL A 70 32.04 1.05 -11.96
C VAL A 70 32.43 1.71 -13.28
N SER A 71 31.49 2.40 -13.90
CA SER A 71 31.71 3.19 -15.09
C SER A 71 32.36 4.55 -14.78
N LYS A 72 32.85 5.23 -15.81
CA LYS A 72 33.30 6.62 -15.70
C LYS A 72 32.16 7.55 -15.24
N ASN A 73 30.93 7.32 -15.71
CA ASN A 73 29.78 8.13 -15.32
C ASN A 73 29.45 7.95 -13.83
N ALA A 74 29.39 6.70 -13.35
CA ALA A 74 29.18 6.42 -11.92
C ALA A 74 30.28 7.06 -11.05
N ALA A 75 31.56 6.89 -11.42
CA ALA A 75 32.71 7.45 -10.69
C ALA A 75 32.71 8.99 -10.65
N SER A 76 32.05 9.66 -11.61
CA SER A 76 31.98 11.12 -11.69
C SER A 76 30.81 11.77 -10.94
N GLN A 77 30.00 10.97 -10.26
CA GLN A 77 28.80 11.49 -9.60
C GLN A 77 29.13 12.48 -8.47
N PRO A 78 28.31 13.54 -8.30
CA PRO A 78 28.52 14.53 -7.26
C PRO A 78 28.27 13.97 -5.86
N LYS A 79 28.80 14.63 -4.85
CA LYS A 79 28.53 14.31 -3.43
C LYS A 79 27.02 14.38 -3.12
N VAL A 80 26.49 13.45 -2.32
CA VAL A 80 27.16 12.43 -1.47
C VAL A 80 27.52 11.20 -2.33
N HIS A 81 28.76 10.71 -2.22
CA HIS A 81 29.25 9.58 -3.01
C HIS A 81 30.23 8.72 -2.16
N LEU A 82 30.34 7.44 -2.50
CA LEU A 82 31.33 6.51 -1.91
C LEU A 82 32.76 6.90 -2.34
N GLY A 83 32.89 7.48 -3.53
CA GLY A 83 34.16 7.88 -4.14
C GLY A 83 34.80 6.73 -4.91
N MET A 84 33.98 5.94 -5.60
CA MET A 84 34.45 4.85 -6.46
C MET A 84 35.27 5.34 -7.65
N HIS A 85 36.14 4.48 -8.18
CA HIS A 85 36.94 4.76 -9.38
C HIS A 85 36.46 3.93 -10.57
N GLU A 86 36.62 4.48 -11.76
CA GLU A 86 36.34 3.76 -13.02
C GLU A 86 37.09 2.40 -13.05
N GLY A 87 36.36 1.34 -13.38
CA GLY A 87 36.88 -0.05 -13.44
C GLY A 87 36.93 -0.76 -12.08
N GLN A 88 36.72 -0.09 -10.96
CA GLN A 88 36.59 -0.72 -9.66
C GLN A 88 35.36 -1.64 -9.62
N GLN A 89 35.43 -2.74 -8.88
CA GLN A 89 34.35 -3.73 -8.83
C GLN A 89 33.81 -3.92 -7.41
N PHE A 90 32.48 -4.07 -7.30
CA PHE A 90 31.76 -4.30 -6.05
C PHE A 90 30.67 -5.34 -6.24
N TYR A 91 30.28 -6.02 -5.18
CA TYR A 91 29.04 -6.79 -5.20
C TYR A 91 27.84 -5.86 -5.20
N LEU A 92 26.80 -6.19 -5.96
CA LEU A 92 25.59 -5.39 -6.05
C LEU A 92 24.96 -5.15 -4.67
N ARG A 93 24.94 -6.19 -3.81
CA ARG A 93 24.45 -6.07 -2.44
C ARG A 93 25.18 -4.97 -1.68
N ASP A 94 26.48 -4.86 -1.79
CA ASP A 94 27.28 -3.86 -1.08
C ASP A 94 26.97 -2.45 -1.54
N LEU A 95 26.73 -2.26 -2.84
CA LEU A 95 26.28 -0.98 -3.40
C LEU A 95 24.87 -0.62 -2.94
N LEU A 96 23.97 -1.59 -2.76
CA LEU A 96 22.62 -1.35 -2.22
C LEU A 96 22.67 -0.87 -0.76
N TYR A 97 23.58 -1.39 0.06
CA TYR A 97 23.82 -0.85 1.40
C TYR A 97 24.35 0.59 1.34
N GLY A 98 25.33 0.88 0.48
CA GLY A 98 25.83 2.24 0.27
C GLY A 98 24.72 3.20 -0.21
N LEU A 99 23.86 2.74 -1.12
CA LEU A 99 22.69 3.46 -1.63
C LEU A 99 21.73 3.86 -0.51
N MET A 100 21.38 2.92 0.37
CA MET A 100 20.30 3.14 1.34
C MET A 100 20.80 3.77 2.63
N LEU A 101 21.93 3.35 3.17
CA LEU A 101 22.45 3.83 4.46
C LEU A 101 23.07 5.22 4.35
N GLU A 102 23.96 5.43 3.37
CA GLU A 102 24.72 6.67 3.18
C GLU A 102 24.15 7.57 2.07
N SER A 103 23.22 7.01 1.26
CA SER A 103 22.63 7.75 0.14
C SER A 103 23.62 8.07 -1.01
N TYR A 104 24.61 7.24 -1.24
CA TYR A 104 25.63 7.46 -2.27
C TYR A 104 25.07 7.55 -3.68
N ASN A 105 25.41 8.63 -4.40
CA ASN A 105 24.92 8.89 -5.75
C ASN A 105 25.61 8.04 -6.81
N ASP A 106 26.91 7.78 -6.64
CA ASP A 106 27.71 6.92 -7.49
C ASP A 106 27.22 5.45 -7.39
N CYS A 107 26.86 4.95 -6.21
CA CYS A 107 26.22 3.64 -6.06
C CYS A 107 24.91 3.56 -6.84
N ALA A 108 24.07 4.59 -6.80
CA ALA A 108 22.80 4.59 -7.53
C ALA A 108 23.01 4.49 -9.05
N VAL A 109 23.99 5.22 -9.60
CA VAL A 109 24.28 5.19 -11.03
C VAL A 109 24.94 3.88 -11.43
N ALA A 110 25.88 3.33 -10.64
CA ALA A 110 26.52 2.03 -10.90
C ALA A 110 25.49 0.89 -10.91
N ILE A 111 24.54 0.92 -9.96
CA ILE A 111 23.43 -0.05 -9.90
C ILE A 111 22.55 0.07 -11.15
N ALA A 112 22.18 1.27 -11.53
CA ALA A 112 21.30 1.52 -12.67
C ALA A 112 21.93 1.05 -13.99
N GLU A 113 23.21 1.39 -14.22
CA GLU A 113 23.93 0.97 -15.42
C GLU A 113 24.16 -0.54 -15.46
N PHE A 114 24.40 -1.18 -14.31
CA PHE A 114 24.49 -2.62 -14.22
C PHE A 114 23.16 -3.31 -14.56
N ALA A 115 22.05 -2.81 -14.03
CA ALA A 115 20.74 -3.44 -14.18
C ALA A 115 20.13 -3.27 -15.58
N ALA A 116 20.41 -2.13 -16.27
CA ALA A 116 19.75 -1.79 -17.52
C ALA A 116 20.71 -1.31 -18.64
N GLY A 117 22.02 -1.42 -18.43
CA GLY A 117 23.04 -0.99 -19.39
C GLY A 117 23.33 0.50 -19.37
N GLU A 118 22.36 1.34 -19.07
CA GLU A 118 22.47 2.79 -18.99
C GLU A 118 21.43 3.39 -18.03
N VAL A 119 21.66 4.64 -17.58
CA VAL A 119 20.76 5.35 -16.66
C VAL A 119 19.36 5.50 -17.24
N GLN A 120 19.24 5.82 -18.53
CA GLN A 120 17.95 5.98 -19.21
C GLN A 120 17.15 4.68 -19.26
N GLY A 121 17.81 3.56 -19.52
CA GLY A 121 17.17 2.23 -19.46
C GLY A 121 16.65 1.90 -18.08
N PHE A 122 17.40 2.26 -17.03
CA PHE A 122 16.95 2.06 -15.65
C PHE A 122 15.81 3.02 -15.25
N ALA A 123 15.85 4.27 -15.71
CA ALA A 123 14.75 5.22 -15.53
C ALA A 123 13.44 4.69 -16.16
N ALA A 124 13.52 4.03 -17.31
CA ALA A 124 12.37 3.36 -17.92
C ALA A 124 11.81 2.23 -17.02
N LEU A 125 12.68 1.41 -16.38
CA LEU A 125 12.25 0.39 -15.41
C LEU A 125 11.60 1.03 -14.17
N MET A 126 12.14 2.14 -13.67
CA MET A 126 11.57 2.87 -12.54
C MET A 126 10.17 3.40 -12.87
N ASN A 127 9.99 4.02 -14.03
CA ASN A 127 8.70 4.57 -14.47
C ASN A 127 7.68 3.46 -14.73
N ALA A 128 8.09 2.34 -15.34
CA ALA A 128 7.21 1.17 -15.53
C ALA A 128 6.74 0.60 -14.17
N LYS A 129 7.63 0.52 -13.18
CA LYS A 129 7.25 0.09 -11.83
C LYS A 129 6.32 1.12 -11.16
N ALA A 130 6.57 2.41 -11.31
CA ALA A 130 5.69 3.46 -10.78
C ALA A 130 4.28 3.37 -11.40
N GLU A 131 4.17 3.15 -12.71
CA GLU A 131 2.90 2.93 -13.39
C GLU A 131 2.18 1.67 -12.89
N GLU A 132 2.89 0.54 -12.74
CA GLU A 132 2.37 -0.70 -12.15
C GLU A 132 1.76 -0.48 -10.75
N LEU A 133 2.38 0.42 -9.95
CA LEU A 133 1.92 0.77 -8.59
C LEU A 133 0.82 1.84 -8.58
N GLY A 134 0.37 2.33 -9.73
CA GLY A 134 -0.62 3.39 -9.83
C GLY A 134 -0.10 4.75 -9.34
N CYS A 135 1.19 5.02 -9.54
CA CYS A 135 1.83 6.31 -9.26
C CYS A 135 1.70 7.23 -10.47
N GLU A 136 0.50 7.78 -10.69
CA GLU A 136 0.12 8.50 -11.91
C GLU A 136 0.80 9.89 -12.01
N ASP A 137 1.18 10.48 -10.88
CA ASP A 137 1.77 11.81 -10.79
C ASP A 137 3.28 11.75 -10.45
N SER A 138 3.99 10.75 -11.00
CA SER A 138 5.41 10.53 -10.77
C SER A 138 6.17 10.36 -12.08
N TYR A 139 7.35 10.98 -12.17
CA TYR A 139 8.26 10.81 -13.31
C TYR A 139 9.72 10.77 -12.85
N PHE A 140 10.37 9.65 -13.07
CA PHE A 140 11.74 9.40 -12.62
C PHE A 140 12.72 9.47 -13.80
N ILE A 141 13.74 10.32 -13.69
CA ILE A 141 14.80 10.50 -14.70
C ILE A 141 16.13 9.99 -14.17
N THR A 142 16.40 10.16 -12.87
CA THR A 142 17.68 9.79 -12.25
C THR A 142 17.47 8.73 -11.15
N PRO A 143 18.38 7.74 -11.03
CA PRO A 143 18.28 6.71 -10.00
C PRO A 143 18.67 7.22 -8.60
N ASN A 144 19.37 8.36 -8.52
CA ASN A 144 19.84 8.96 -7.27
C ASN A 144 18.91 10.05 -6.72
N GLY A 145 17.93 10.54 -7.53
CA GLY A 145 17.00 11.58 -7.15
C GLY A 145 17.57 13.00 -7.22
N LEU A 146 18.65 13.19 -7.95
CA LEU A 146 19.12 14.54 -8.29
C LEU A 146 18.14 15.20 -9.25
N ASP A 147 17.96 16.51 -9.10
CA ASP A 147 17.10 17.31 -9.94
C ASP A 147 17.50 17.16 -11.41
N ALA A 148 16.55 16.78 -12.27
CA ALA A 148 16.77 16.57 -13.69
C ALA A 148 15.55 16.97 -14.50
N LYS A 149 15.77 17.25 -15.77
CA LYS A 149 14.74 17.56 -16.77
C LYS A 149 15.14 16.97 -18.11
N ASP A 150 14.18 16.43 -18.82
CA ASP A 150 14.28 15.99 -20.21
C ASP A 150 13.11 16.55 -21.05
N ASP A 151 12.91 16.04 -22.26
CA ASP A 151 11.84 16.50 -23.15
C ASP A 151 10.44 16.11 -22.67
N ALA A 152 10.31 15.07 -21.83
CA ALA A 152 9.05 14.61 -21.28
C ALA A 152 8.65 15.34 -20.00
N GLY A 153 9.62 15.87 -19.22
CA GLY A 153 9.28 16.58 -17.99
C GLY A 153 10.45 16.81 -17.04
N VAL A 154 10.12 16.98 -15.78
CA VAL A 154 11.08 17.11 -14.67
C VAL A 154 10.99 15.89 -13.76
N HIS A 155 12.08 15.55 -13.07
CA HIS A 155 12.09 14.48 -12.07
C HIS A 155 11.24 14.87 -10.86
N HIS A 156 10.16 14.13 -10.58
CA HIS A 156 9.23 14.42 -9.49
C HIS A 156 8.46 13.16 -9.03
N THR A 157 7.82 13.29 -7.88
CA THR A 157 6.78 12.39 -7.36
C THR A 157 5.83 13.17 -6.46
N THR A 158 4.79 12.51 -5.94
CA THR A 158 3.90 13.04 -4.90
C THR A 158 4.13 12.35 -3.57
N ALA A 159 3.66 12.94 -2.46
CA ALA A 159 3.73 12.25 -1.16
C ALA A 159 2.87 10.97 -1.15
N ALA A 160 1.72 10.98 -1.83
CA ALA A 160 0.86 9.81 -1.97
C ALA A 160 1.56 8.69 -2.75
N ASP A 161 2.16 8.99 -3.89
CA ASP A 161 2.86 8.00 -4.70
C ASP A 161 4.12 7.47 -3.99
N LEU A 162 4.85 8.35 -3.31
CA LEU A 162 5.99 7.93 -2.50
C LEU A 162 5.60 6.97 -1.36
N ALA A 163 4.42 7.17 -0.76
CA ALA A 163 3.87 6.25 0.23
C ALA A 163 3.46 4.92 -0.40
N LYS A 164 2.86 4.89 -1.61
CA LYS A 164 2.56 3.65 -2.36
C LYS A 164 3.83 2.87 -2.68
N ILE A 165 4.87 3.55 -3.14
CA ILE A 165 6.18 2.92 -3.40
C ILE A 165 6.75 2.30 -2.13
N MET A 166 6.70 3.00 -0.98
CA MET A 166 7.15 2.45 0.29
C MET A 166 6.32 1.25 0.73
N LYS A 167 4.98 1.29 0.57
CA LYS A 167 4.08 0.16 0.85
C LYS A 167 4.51 -1.08 0.05
N TYR A 168 4.73 -0.90 -1.25
CA TYR A 168 5.21 -1.98 -2.11
C TYR A 168 6.55 -2.55 -1.61
N CYS A 169 7.52 -1.69 -1.31
CA CYS A 169 8.84 -2.11 -0.85
C CYS A 169 8.80 -2.94 0.44
N ILE A 170 7.88 -2.65 1.37
CA ILE A 170 7.87 -3.29 2.70
C ILE A 170 6.87 -4.45 2.82
N LYS A 171 5.91 -4.60 1.88
CA LYS A 171 4.81 -5.58 2.03
C LYS A 171 4.50 -6.40 0.78
N GLU A 172 4.57 -5.81 -0.41
CA GLU A 172 3.99 -6.43 -1.60
C GLU A 172 5.05 -7.06 -2.52
N SER A 173 6.24 -6.50 -2.56
CA SER A 173 7.35 -7.06 -3.34
C SER A 173 7.81 -8.41 -2.76
N LEU A 174 8.14 -9.35 -3.63
CA LEU A 174 8.80 -10.59 -3.25
C LEU A 174 10.20 -10.35 -2.64
N LYS A 175 10.70 -9.13 -2.73
CA LYS A 175 11.99 -8.66 -2.20
C LYS A 175 11.86 -7.76 -0.96
N SER A 176 10.66 -7.76 -0.33
CA SER A 176 10.41 -6.94 0.88
C SER A 176 11.36 -7.28 2.03
N ASP A 177 11.66 -8.56 2.23
CA ASP A 177 12.55 -8.98 3.33
C ASP A 177 13.97 -8.46 3.11
N GLU A 178 14.53 -8.59 1.89
CA GLU A 178 15.85 -8.06 1.55
C GLU A 178 15.90 -6.52 1.64
N PHE A 179 14.84 -5.85 1.17
CA PHE A 179 14.71 -4.40 1.30
C PHE A 179 14.71 -3.96 2.76
N LEU A 180 13.95 -4.63 3.61
CA LEU A 180 13.88 -4.35 5.04
C LEU A 180 15.21 -4.67 5.75
N GLU A 181 15.87 -5.76 5.40
CA GLU A 181 17.20 -6.09 5.92
C GLU A 181 18.18 -4.95 5.67
N ILE A 182 18.27 -4.49 4.41
CA ILE A 182 19.18 -3.39 4.02
C ILE A 182 18.82 -2.11 4.78
N THR A 183 17.56 -1.69 4.75
CA THR A 183 17.14 -0.38 5.27
C THR A 183 17.12 -0.30 6.80
N ARG A 184 17.07 -1.42 7.50
CA ARG A 184 17.12 -1.51 8.97
C ARG A 184 18.51 -1.68 9.54
N THR A 185 19.47 -2.06 8.72
CA THR A 185 20.85 -2.27 9.15
C THR A 185 21.45 -0.96 9.66
N ALA A 186 21.96 -0.98 10.87
CA ALA A 186 22.52 0.21 11.53
C ALA A 186 23.90 0.59 10.97
N GLN A 187 24.76 -0.41 10.77
CA GLN A 187 26.10 -0.27 10.21
C GLN A 187 26.41 -1.46 9.30
N TYR A 188 27.12 -1.20 8.22
CA TYR A 188 27.54 -2.23 7.28
C TYR A 188 28.95 -1.95 6.78
N SER A 189 29.81 -2.95 6.77
CA SER A 189 31.18 -2.87 6.26
C SER A 189 31.37 -3.82 5.12
N PHE A 190 31.99 -3.36 4.04
CA PHE A 190 32.26 -4.15 2.86
C PHE A 190 33.61 -3.75 2.21
N SER A 191 34.09 -4.56 1.30
CA SER A 191 35.27 -4.24 0.51
C SER A 191 34.92 -4.27 -0.97
N ASP A 192 35.77 -3.64 -1.79
CA ASP A 192 35.70 -3.90 -3.21
C ASP A 192 35.94 -5.40 -3.52
N ALA A 193 35.52 -5.86 -4.70
CA ALA A 193 35.57 -7.28 -5.05
C ALA A 193 37.01 -7.86 -5.04
N GLU A 194 38.03 -7.01 -5.13
CA GLU A 194 39.44 -7.39 -5.04
C GLU A 194 39.98 -7.40 -3.61
N GLY A 195 39.19 -6.91 -2.62
CA GLY A 195 39.59 -6.81 -1.21
C GLY A 195 40.65 -5.74 -0.90
N LYS A 196 40.85 -4.79 -1.83
CA LYS A 196 41.89 -3.76 -1.72
C LYS A 196 41.48 -2.56 -0.87
N CYS A 197 40.21 -2.20 -0.93
CA CYS A 197 39.63 -1.07 -0.21
C CYS A 197 38.46 -1.52 0.65
N THR A 198 38.42 -1.11 1.91
CA THR A 198 37.31 -1.39 2.84
C THR A 198 36.53 -0.11 3.13
N TYR A 199 35.21 -0.22 3.13
CA TYR A 199 34.28 0.88 3.33
C TYR A 199 33.35 0.57 4.49
N GLN A 200 32.89 1.61 5.17
CA GLN A 200 31.92 1.51 6.26
C GLN A 200 30.76 2.46 6.01
N CYS A 201 29.55 1.94 6.13
CA CYS A 201 28.30 2.69 6.03
C CYS A 201 27.60 2.74 7.38
N THR A 202 27.01 3.90 7.69
CA THR A 202 26.17 4.12 8.87
C THR A 202 24.80 4.58 8.42
N ASN A 203 23.76 4.02 9.03
CA ASN A 203 22.39 4.39 8.66
C ASN A 203 22.02 5.76 9.22
N HIS A 204 21.72 6.70 8.32
CA HIS A 204 21.32 8.06 8.68
C HIS A 204 19.80 8.23 8.93
N ASN A 205 19.02 7.14 8.92
CA ASN A 205 17.62 7.17 9.27
C ASN A 205 17.41 7.19 10.79
N ALA A 206 17.43 8.38 11.38
CA ALA A 206 17.24 8.54 12.82
C ALA A 206 15.89 8.00 13.34
N PHE A 207 14.90 7.86 12.46
CA PHE A 207 13.57 7.32 12.79
C PHE A 207 13.65 5.92 13.40
N LEU A 208 14.57 5.08 12.94
CA LEU A 208 14.78 3.72 13.45
C LEU A 208 15.06 3.66 14.96
N GLN A 209 15.59 4.73 15.54
CA GLN A 209 15.86 4.85 16.98
C GLN A 209 14.89 5.81 17.70
N MET A 210 14.05 6.52 16.94
CA MET A 210 13.21 7.59 17.45
C MET A 210 11.85 7.10 17.93
N MET A 211 11.33 6.06 17.28
CA MET A 211 10.03 5.46 17.61
C MET A 211 10.12 3.94 17.60
N GLU A 212 9.55 3.33 18.62
CA GLU A 212 9.41 1.88 18.70
C GLU A 212 8.56 1.36 17.52
N GLY A 213 9.02 0.27 16.91
CA GLY A 213 8.36 -0.32 15.74
C GLY A 213 8.76 0.30 14.41
N ALA A 214 9.69 1.27 14.38
CA ALA A 214 10.19 1.80 13.11
C ALA A 214 10.78 0.69 12.23
N LEU A 215 10.30 0.57 10.98
CA LEU A 215 10.65 -0.51 10.06
C LEU A 215 11.70 -0.10 9.05
N SER A 216 11.52 1.06 8.43
CA SER A 216 12.30 1.49 7.28
C SER A 216 12.19 2.99 7.07
N GLY A 217 12.97 3.54 6.18
CA GLY A 217 12.82 4.91 5.71
C GLY A 217 14.02 5.41 4.92
N LYS A 218 13.79 6.51 4.20
CA LYS A 218 14.79 7.18 3.39
C LYS A 218 14.65 8.69 3.49
N THR A 219 15.76 9.36 3.76
CA THR A 219 15.86 10.82 3.74
C THR A 219 16.28 11.30 2.35
N GLY A 220 15.85 12.52 1.99
CA GLY A 220 16.31 13.22 0.77
C GLY A 220 16.55 14.70 1.05
N PHE A 221 17.45 15.30 0.26
CA PHE A 221 17.67 16.73 0.24
C PHE A 221 18.32 17.14 -1.09
N THR A 222 17.73 18.13 -1.77
CA THR A 222 18.37 18.99 -2.76
C THR A 222 17.98 20.45 -2.48
N GLY A 223 18.63 21.39 -3.11
CA GLY A 223 18.27 22.81 -2.97
C GLY A 223 16.83 23.09 -3.41
N THR A 224 16.38 22.41 -4.46
CA THR A 224 15.01 22.48 -5.00
C THR A 224 13.99 21.77 -4.12
N ALA A 225 14.27 20.52 -3.75
CA ALA A 225 13.33 19.69 -3.01
C ALA A 225 13.14 20.10 -1.54
N GLY A 226 14.15 20.72 -0.93
CA GLY A 226 14.19 20.84 0.53
C GLY A 226 14.40 19.48 1.21
N TYR A 227 14.12 19.37 2.50
CA TYR A 227 14.18 18.10 3.20
C TYR A 227 12.95 17.25 2.88
N CYS A 228 13.17 16.03 2.41
CA CYS A 228 12.17 15.02 2.13
C CYS A 228 12.41 13.79 3.02
N TYR A 229 11.34 13.06 3.32
CA TYR A 229 11.40 11.84 4.08
C TYR A 229 10.25 10.90 3.71
N VAL A 230 10.53 9.61 3.66
CA VAL A 230 9.52 8.56 3.68
C VAL A 230 9.95 7.52 4.70
N GLY A 231 9.00 7.05 5.50
CA GLY A 231 9.29 6.04 6.52
C GLY A 231 8.09 5.20 6.88
N ALA A 232 8.34 4.01 7.41
CA ALA A 232 7.33 3.05 7.82
C ALA A 232 7.54 2.63 9.27
N LEU A 233 6.43 2.39 9.98
CA LEU A 233 6.40 1.93 11.36
C LEU A 233 5.36 0.82 11.49
N GLN A 234 5.69 -0.24 12.24
CA GLN A 234 4.73 -1.25 12.66
C GLN A 234 4.69 -1.32 14.18
N ARG A 235 3.53 -1.13 14.75
CA ARG A 235 3.31 -1.28 16.18
C ARG A 235 1.96 -1.95 16.41
N GLU A 236 1.97 -3.01 17.24
CA GLU A 236 0.80 -3.84 17.46
C GLU A 236 0.27 -4.38 16.11
N ASP A 237 -0.98 -4.11 15.80
CA ASP A 237 -1.65 -4.55 14.58
C ASP A 237 -1.68 -3.49 13.46
N LYS A 238 -0.96 -2.37 13.62
CA LYS A 238 -0.96 -1.24 12.69
C LYS A 238 0.38 -1.12 11.97
N THR A 239 0.35 -1.00 10.66
CA THR A 239 1.51 -0.63 9.84
C THR A 239 1.23 0.69 9.16
N LEU A 240 2.01 1.72 9.50
CA LEU A 240 1.84 3.09 9.04
C LEU A 240 3.01 3.53 8.16
N ILE A 241 2.71 4.31 7.13
CA ILE A 241 3.70 4.95 6.26
C ILE A 241 3.49 6.45 6.31
N VAL A 242 4.58 7.21 6.52
CA VAL A 242 4.59 8.66 6.37
C VAL A 242 5.45 9.04 5.17
N ALA A 243 4.97 9.96 4.35
CA ALA A 243 5.75 10.60 3.29
C ALA A 243 5.66 12.12 3.43
N LEU A 244 6.81 12.79 3.41
CA LEU A 244 6.96 14.24 3.61
C LEU A 244 7.82 14.82 2.51
N LEU A 245 7.31 15.82 1.79
CA LEU A 245 8.06 16.55 0.78
C LEU A 245 8.20 18.03 1.18
N ALA A 246 9.32 18.63 0.81
CA ALA A 246 9.64 20.03 1.10
C ALA A 246 9.44 20.40 2.59
N CYS A 247 9.96 19.58 3.50
CA CYS A 247 9.86 19.75 4.94
C CYS A 247 11.00 20.61 5.51
N GLY A 248 11.11 21.85 5.02
CA GLY A 248 12.13 22.82 5.40
C GLY A 248 13.41 22.76 4.55
N TRP A 249 14.27 23.77 4.74
CA TRP A 249 15.55 23.96 4.05
C TRP A 249 16.70 24.07 5.07
N PRO A 250 17.94 24.36 4.66
CA PRO A 250 19.08 24.43 5.59
C PRO A 250 18.79 25.22 6.87
N ASN A 251 19.29 24.71 8.00
CA ASN A 251 19.03 25.02 9.40
C ASN A 251 17.77 24.35 9.99
N ASN A 252 16.90 23.73 9.19
CA ASN A 252 15.65 23.11 9.64
C ASN A 252 15.60 21.59 9.41
N LYS A 253 16.73 20.90 9.39
CA LYS A 253 16.85 19.47 9.09
C LYS A 253 16.08 18.53 10.05
N THR A 254 15.65 19.04 11.20
CA THR A 254 14.89 18.29 12.22
C THR A 254 13.38 18.33 12.01
N TYR A 255 12.86 19.23 11.16
CA TYR A 255 11.43 19.39 10.91
C TYR A 255 10.76 18.10 10.46
N LYS A 256 11.39 17.36 9.53
CA LYS A 256 10.88 16.07 9.08
C LYS A 256 10.70 15.06 10.23
N TRP A 257 11.54 15.09 11.27
CA TRP A 257 11.39 14.21 12.42
C TRP A 257 10.24 14.62 13.33
N SER A 258 10.01 15.93 13.47
CA SER A 258 8.85 16.48 14.18
C SER A 258 7.55 16.06 13.51
N ASP A 259 7.43 16.28 12.20
CA ASP A 259 6.23 15.95 11.43
C ASP A 259 6.00 14.44 11.38
N THR A 260 7.06 13.64 11.16
CA THR A 260 6.99 12.17 11.23
C THR A 260 6.40 11.70 12.55
N ARG A 261 6.93 12.18 13.69
CA ARG A 261 6.44 11.78 15.01
C ARG A 261 4.98 12.18 15.22
N LYS A 262 4.61 13.40 14.80
CA LYS A 262 3.25 13.91 14.93
C LYS A 262 2.26 13.04 14.15
N LEU A 263 2.54 12.75 12.88
CA LEU A 263 1.65 11.94 12.04
C LEU A 263 1.61 10.47 12.47
N MET A 264 2.75 9.87 12.83
CA MET A 264 2.77 8.49 13.33
C MET A 264 1.97 8.34 14.62
N ASN A 265 2.12 9.27 15.58
CA ASN A 265 1.32 9.25 16.81
C ASN A 265 -0.15 9.43 16.51
N TYR A 266 -0.52 10.35 15.61
CA TYR A 266 -1.90 10.53 15.16
C TYR A 266 -2.50 9.21 14.64
N GLY A 267 -1.79 8.49 13.75
CA GLY A 267 -2.24 7.20 13.23
C GLY A 267 -2.34 6.12 14.31
N LEU A 268 -1.38 6.06 15.23
CA LEU A 268 -1.38 5.07 16.31
C LEU A 268 -2.52 5.31 17.31
N GLU A 269 -2.79 6.57 17.65
CA GLU A 269 -3.69 6.95 18.74
C GLU A 269 -5.14 7.17 18.29
N GLN A 270 -5.38 7.57 17.02
CA GLN A 270 -6.70 7.96 16.55
C GLN A 270 -7.41 6.93 15.69
N PHE A 271 -6.72 5.85 15.31
CA PHE A 271 -7.28 4.81 14.45
C PHE A 271 -7.27 3.46 15.17
N LYS A 272 -8.24 2.63 14.82
CA LYS A 272 -8.33 1.20 15.20
C LYS A 272 -8.34 0.34 13.94
N LYS A 273 -7.77 -0.85 14.04
CA LYS A 273 -7.89 -1.86 12.98
C LYS A 273 -9.28 -2.49 13.07
N ILE A 274 -9.94 -2.61 11.94
CA ILE A 274 -11.22 -3.31 11.79
C ILE A 274 -10.97 -4.45 10.81
N ASP A 275 -11.17 -5.68 11.26
CA ASP A 275 -11.15 -6.88 10.42
C ASP A 275 -12.54 -7.05 9.81
N LEU A 276 -12.64 -6.79 8.50
CA LEU A 276 -13.91 -6.84 7.77
C LEU A 276 -14.38 -8.28 7.54
N LEU A 277 -13.48 -9.26 7.57
CA LEU A 277 -13.82 -10.68 7.43
C LEU A 277 -14.56 -11.22 8.66
N GLN A 278 -14.39 -10.59 9.83
CA GLN A 278 -15.07 -10.97 11.08
C GLN A 278 -16.46 -10.33 11.21
N ILE A 279 -16.84 -9.42 10.31
CA ILE A 279 -18.16 -8.80 10.33
C ILE A 279 -19.13 -9.70 9.56
N GLU A 280 -19.95 -10.43 10.32
CA GLU A 280 -20.95 -11.33 9.72
C GLU A 280 -22.23 -10.58 9.35
N PRO A 281 -22.85 -10.91 8.19
CA PRO A 281 -24.17 -10.41 7.83
C PRO A 281 -25.25 -10.81 8.82
N ASP A 282 -26.21 -9.91 9.07
CA ASP A 282 -27.37 -10.20 9.90
C ASP A 282 -28.27 -11.25 9.20
N GLU A 283 -28.55 -12.35 9.87
CA GLU A 283 -29.44 -13.39 9.35
C GLU A 283 -30.88 -12.89 9.14
N ALA A 284 -31.33 -11.88 9.88
CA ALA A 284 -32.64 -11.28 9.70
C ALA A 284 -32.79 -10.58 8.34
N GLU A 285 -31.71 -9.97 7.85
CA GLU A 285 -31.67 -9.32 6.53
C GLU A 285 -31.51 -10.32 5.36
N LEU A 286 -31.23 -11.58 5.68
CA LEU A 286 -31.13 -12.70 4.74
C LEU A 286 -32.39 -13.60 4.80
N ALA A 287 -33.54 -13.00 5.06
CA ALA A 287 -34.81 -13.73 5.11
C ALA A 287 -35.12 -14.45 3.78
N PRO A 288 -35.85 -15.59 3.80
CA PRO A 288 -36.24 -16.27 2.59
C PRO A 288 -37.05 -15.37 1.64
N ILE A 289 -36.73 -15.40 0.36
CA ILE A 289 -37.30 -14.56 -0.70
C ILE A 289 -38.42 -15.32 -1.43
N GLU A 290 -39.59 -14.70 -1.61
CA GLU A 290 -40.70 -15.28 -2.40
C GLU A 290 -40.25 -15.47 -3.86
N VAL A 291 -40.46 -16.70 -4.39
CA VAL A 291 -40.26 -17.03 -5.81
C VAL A 291 -41.59 -17.25 -6.48
N ARG A 292 -42.00 -16.28 -7.29
CA ARG A 292 -43.24 -16.37 -8.06
C ARG A 292 -43.15 -17.39 -9.19
N ASP A 293 -44.25 -18.04 -9.47
CA ASP A 293 -44.38 -19.09 -10.49
C ASP A 293 -43.41 -20.27 -10.24
N GLY A 294 -42.94 -20.43 -8.99
CA GLY A 294 -42.04 -21.50 -8.57
C GLY A 294 -42.76 -22.81 -8.28
N GLN A 295 -42.15 -23.94 -8.65
CA GLN A 295 -42.63 -25.29 -8.29
C GLN A 295 -42.41 -25.53 -6.80
N GLY A 296 -43.50 -25.63 -6.02
CA GLY A 296 -43.53 -26.03 -4.63
C GLY A 296 -43.81 -27.49 -4.40
N GLY A 297 -44.17 -27.87 -3.17
CA GLY A 297 -44.61 -29.23 -2.81
C GLY A 297 -45.97 -29.57 -3.38
N GLN A 298 -46.86 -28.55 -3.53
CA GLN A 298 -48.24 -28.70 -4.04
C GLN A 298 -48.69 -27.45 -4.80
N ILE A 299 -49.78 -27.59 -5.57
CA ILE A 299 -50.39 -26.49 -6.31
C ILE A 299 -50.90 -25.43 -5.35
N GLY A 300 -50.55 -24.16 -5.59
CA GLY A 300 -50.96 -23.00 -4.77
C GLY A 300 -50.07 -22.71 -3.58
N GLU A 301 -49.02 -23.47 -3.34
CA GLU A 301 -48.05 -23.22 -2.29
C GLU A 301 -47.14 -22.00 -2.68
N THR A 302 -46.91 -21.11 -1.70
CA THR A 302 -45.94 -20.02 -1.87
C THR A 302 -44.55 -20.60 -1.67
N VAL A 303 -43.69 -20.43 -2.63
CA VAL A 303 -42.31 -20.93 -2.64
C VAL A 303 -41.37 -19.85 -2.17
N TYR A 304 -40.47 -20.19 -1.28
CA TYR A 304 -39.42 -19.31 -0.76
C TYR A 304 -38.04 -19.92 -1.03
N LEU A 305 -37.09 -19.06 -1.33
CA LEU A 305 -35.69 -19.40 -1.56
C LEU A 305 -34.84 -18.79 -0.47
N LYS A 306 -33.94 -19.58 0.11
CA LYS A 306 -32.97 -19.08 1.08
C LYS A 306 -31.78 -18.45 0.36
N PRO A 307 -31.47 -17.14 0.60
CA PRO A 307 -30.26 -16.50 0.12
C PRO A 307 -29.01 -17.15 0.71
N VAL A 308 -27.93 -17.21 -0.09
CA VAL A 308 -26.60 -17.68 0.36
C VAL A 308 -25.57 -16.62 0.04
N VAL A 309 -24.83 -16.21 1.05
CA VAL A 309 -23.72 -15.26 0.90
C VAL A 309 -22.50 -15.99 0.35
N ARG A 310 -21.90 -15.44 -0.69
CA ARG A 310 -20.73 -15.98 -1.39
C ARG A 310 -19.74 -14.86 -1.70
N ASN A 311 -18.52 -15.27 -2.08
CA ASN A 311 -17.46 -14.43 -2.64
C ASN A 311 -17.31 -13.07 -1.94
N TYR A 312 -16.24 -12.92 -1.20
CA TYR A 312 -15.80 -11.65 -0.64
C TYR A 312 -14.90 -10.95 -1.68
N ALA A 313 -15.09 -9.66 -1.88
CA ALA A 313 -14.24 -8.83 -2.72
C ALA A 313 -14.04 -7.46 -2.06
N GLY A 314 -12.80 -7.06 -1.87
CA GLY A 314 -12.41 -5.79 -1.26
C GLY A 314 -11.33 -5.96 -0.19
N GLU A 315 -11.21 -4.96 0.67
CA GLU A 315 -10.25 -4.93 1.75
C GLU A 315 -10.58 -5.97 2.84
N GLU A 316 -9.59 -6.74 3.28
CA GLU A 316 -9.77 -7.71 4.37
C GLU A 316 -9.79 -7.02 5.74
N SER A 317 -9.00 -5.97 5.89
CA SER A 317 -8.96 -5.14 7.09
C SER A 317 -8.56 -3.71 6.75
N ILE A 318 -9.01 -2.76 7.57
CA ILE A 318 -8.69 -1.34 7.41
C ILE A 318 -8.34 -0.70 8.76
N LEU A 319 -7.60 0.41 8.70
CA LEU A 319 -7.55 1.37 9.80
C LEU A 319 -8.67 2.41 9.62
N ALA A 320 -9.53 2.51 10.62
CA ALA A 320 -10.60 3.50 10.66
C ALA A 320 -10.52 4.35 11.95
N PRO A 321 -11.00 5.60 11.94
CA PRO A 321 -11.07 6.43 13.14
C PRO A 321 -11.72 5.69 14.31
N LEU A 322 -11.27 5.91 15.54
CA LEU A 322 -11.79 5.23 16.74
C LEU A 322 -13.31 5.34 16.90
N SER A 323 -13.90 6.47 16.46
CA SER A 323 -15.33 6.74 16.51
C SER A 323 -16.14 6.13 15.37
N SER A 324 -15.48 5.56 14.38
CA SER A 324 -16.15 5.02 13.20
C SER A 324 -16.59 3.57 13.41
N GLU A 325 -17.70 3.24 12.76
CA GLU A 325 -18.24 1.89 12.68
C GLU A 325 -18.49 1.52 11.23
N VAL A 326 -18.25 0.25 10.89
CA VAL A 326 -18.59 -0.30 9.59
C VAL A 326 -20.04 -0.76 9.65
N THR A 327 -20.83 -0.32 8.70
CA THR A 327 -22.23 -0.73 8.54
C THR A 327 -22.40 -1.60 7.31
N LEU A 328 -23.38 -2.52 7.35
CA LEU A 328 -23.71 -3.36 6.22
C LEU A 328 -24.94 -2.80 5.50
N LYS A 329 -24.83 -2.66 4.18
CA LYS A 329 -25.93 -2.26 3.31
C LYS A 329 -26.32 -3.43 2.43
N TYR A 330 -27.57 -3.86 2.55
CA TYR A 330 -28.12 -5.00 1.83
C TYR A 330 -28.84 -4.50 0.57
N GLU A 331 -28.45 -5.02 -0.58
CA GLU A 331 -29.06 -4.76 -1.89
C GLU A 331 -29.46 -6.12 -2.49
N ILE A 332 -30.52 -6.71 -1.96
CA ILE A 332 -31.01 -8.04 -2.30
C ILE A 332 -32.40 -7.90 -2.93
N ALA A 333 -32.73 -8.76 -3.88
CA ALA A 333 -34.03 -8.75 -4.51
C ALA A 333 -35.14 -9.06 -3.51
N ASP A 334 -36.19 -8.23 -3.45
CA ASP A 334 -37.36 -8.46 -2.59
C ASP A 334 -38.20 -9.65 -3.06
N ARG A 335 -38.11 -10.03 -4.34
CA ARG A 335 -38.88 -11.07 -5.01
C ARG A 335 -38.14 -11.62 -6.21
N LEU A 336 -38.30 -12.91 -6.45
CA LEU A 336 -37.75 -13.60 -7.62
C LEU A 336 -38.89 -14.21 -8.48
N TYR A 337 -38.55 -14.55 -9.71
CA TYR A 337 -39.44 -15.23 -10.65
C TYR A 337 -38.79 -16.52 -11.15
N ALA A 338 -39.52 -17.62 -11.10
CA ALA A 338 -39.03 -18.91 -11.60
C ALA A 338 -38.88 -18.92 -13.13
N PRO A 339 -37.93 -19.66 -13.72
CA PRO A 339 -37.01 -20.53 -13.00
C PRO A 339 -35.84 -19.77 -12.39
N VAL A 340 -35.37 -20.20 -11.18
CA VAL A 340 -34.17 -19.71 -10.51
C VAL A 340 -33.23 -20.91 -10.34
N LYS A 341 -31.96 -20.75 -10.65
CA LYS A 341 -30.96 -21.81 -10.48
C LYS A 341 -30.10 -21.52 -9.24
N SER A 342 -29.72 -22.59 -8.56
CA SER A 342 -28.71 -22.46 -7.47
C SER A 342 -27.45 -21.77 -7.98
N GLY A 343 -27.00 -20.72 -7.28
CA GLY A 343 -25.87 -19.89 -7.67
C GLY A 343 -26.23 -18.66 -8.50
N ASP A 344 -27.48 -18.50 -8.96
CA ASP A 344 -27.89 -17.27 -9.65
C ASP A 344 -27.72 -16.06 -8.71
N TYR A 345 -27.16 -14.96 -9.26
CA TYR A 345 -26.98 -13.71 -8.53
C TYR A 345 -28.34 -13.09 -8.21
N ILE A 346 -28.58 -12.81 -6.93
CA ILE A 346 -29.83 -12.22 -6.44
C ILE A 346 -29.61 -10.91 -5.65
N GLY A 347 -28.36 -10.52 -5.43
CA GLY A 347 -28.02 -9.28 -4.73
C GLY A 347 -26.62 -9.24 -4.19
N LYS A 348 -26.33 -8.21 -3.40
CA LYS A 348 -25.05 -8.03 -2.73
C LYS A 348 -25.19 -7.36 -1.37
N ILE A 349 -24.16 -7.52 -0.56
CA ILE A 349 -23.98 -6.85 0.74
C ILE A 349 -22.74 -6.00 0.63
N ARG A 350 -22.85 -4.70 0.92
CA ARG A 350 -21.73 -3.76 0.96
C ARG A 350 -21.33 -3.46 2.39
N TYR A 351 -20.04 -3.48 2.63
CA TYR A 351 -19.40 -3.03 3.87
C TYR A 351 -19.07 -1.55 3.73
N MET A 352 -19.69 -0.70 4.51
CA MET A 352 -19.65 0.76 4.37
C MET A 352 -18.93 1.41 5.54
N LEU A 353 -18.05 2.39 5.25
CA LEU A 353 -17.54 3.34 6.22
C LEU A 353 -18.04 4.75 5.81
N GLY A 354 -19.13 5.20 6.45
CA GLY A 354 -19.86 6.35 5.96
C GLY A 354 -20.44 6.10 4.57
N GLU A 355 -20.05 6.90 3.58
CA GLU A 355 -20.48 6.77 2.18
C GLU A 355 -19.55 5.87 1.34
N GLU A 356 -18.41 5.49 1.89
CA GLU A 356 -17.40 4.70 1.18
C GLU A 356 -17.71 3.20 1.25
N THR A 357 -17.63 2.50 0.11
CA THR A 357 -17.70 1.03 0.05
C THR A 357 -16.30 0.45 0.22
N LEU A 358 -16.10 -0.35 1.26
CA LEU A 358 -14.81 -0.99 1.58
C LEU A 358 -14.70 -2.37 0.94
N ALA A 359 -15.81 -3.11 0.93
CA ALA A 359 -15.87 -4.48 0.42
C ALA A 359 -17.30 -4.85 0.04
N GLU A 360 -17.45 -5.92 -0.74
CA GLU A 360 -18.75 -6.47 -1.13
C GLU A 360 -18.75 -8.00 -0.99
N ARG A 361 -19.91 -8.56 -0.65
CA ARG A 361 -20.19 -9.99 -0.76
C ARG A 361 -21.37 -10.20 -1.71
N CYS A 362 -21.25 -11.16 -2.62
CA CYS A 362 -22.36 -11.54 -3.50
C CYS A 362 -23.39 -12.36 -2.71
N VAL A 363 -24.66 -12.14 -3.00
CA VAL A 363 -25.78 -12.98 -2.52
C VAL A 363 -26.34 -13.75 -3.71
N VAL A 364 -26.44 -15.06 -3.56
CA VAL A 364 -26.87 -15.96 -4.63
C VAL A 364 -28.02 -16.84 -4.15
N ALA A 365 -28.76 -17.40 -5.12
CA ALA A 365 -29.79 -18.40 -4.86
C ALA A 365 -29.20 -19.67 -4.26
N GLY A 366 -29.71 -20.10 -3.10
CA GLY A 366 -29.22 -21.29 -2.40
C GLY A 366 -29.63 -22.62 -3.06
N GLU A 367 -30.73 -22.61 -3.80
CA GLU A 367 -31.30 -23.80 -4.42
C GLU A 367 -31.90 -23.48 -5.79
N THR A 368 -32.24 -24.52 -6.55
CA THR A 368 -32.89 -24.38 -7.86
C THR A 368 -34.39 -24.55 -7.68
N ILE A 369 -35.18 -23.57 -8.18
CA ILE A 369 -36.62 -23.60 -8.20
C ILE A 369 -37.09 -23.57 -9.65
N GLY A 370 -37.71 -24.65 -10.09
CA GLY A 370 -38.30 -24.77 -11.44
C GLY A 370 -39.51 -23.85 -11.61
N LYS A 371 -39.84 -23.51 -12.84
CA LYS A 371 -41.06 -22.77 -13.18
C LYS A 371 -42.26 -23.74 -13.24
N ILE A 372 -43.41 -23.35 -12.67
CA ILE A 372 -44.70 -24.06 -12.86
C ILE A 372 -44.96 -24.19 -14.34
N ASP A 373 -45.11 -25.43 -14.80
CA ASP A 373 -45.45 -25.79 -16.18
C ASP A 373 -46.52 -26.88 -16.21
N TYR A 374 -47.00 -27.20 -17.43
CA TYR A 374 -48.03 -28.21 -17.59
C TYR A 374 -47.61 -29.61 -17.11
N PRO A 375 -46.41 -30.13 -17.42
CA PRO A 375 -45.95 -31.42 -16.90
C PRO A 375 -45.95 -31.48 -15.36
N TRP A 376 -45.50 -30.44 -14.69
CA TRP A 376 -45.48 -30.37 -13.22
C TRP A 376 -46.92 -30.36 -12.67
N CYS A 377 -47.83 -29.50 -13.24
CA CYS A 377 -49.24 -29.47 -12.82
C CYS A 377 -49.91 -30.81 -12.96
N LEU A 378 -49.72 -31.52 -14.11
CA LEU A 378 -50.26 -32.85 -14.33
C LEU A 378 -49.74 -33.86 -13.31
N GLY A 379 -48.42 -33.80 -12.99
CA GLY A 379 -47.82 -34.65 -11.97
C GLY A 379 -48.42 -34.43 -10.58
N GLN A 380 -48.69 -33.17 -10.20
CA GLN A 380 -49.35 -32.87 -8.92
C GLN A 380 -50.80 -33.41 -8.86
N VAL A 381 -51.58 -33.24 -9.95
CA VAL A 381 -52.95 -33.78 -10.02
C VAL A 381 -52.95 -35.31 -9.91
N LEU A 382 -52.04 -36.00 -10.60
CA LEU A 382 -51.93 -37.47 -10.51
C LEU A 382 -51.54 -37.92 -9.11
N ARG A 383 -50.62 -37.20 -8.42
CA ARG A 383 -50.31 -37.51 -7.01
C ARG A 383 -51.52 -37.43 -6.10
N LEU A 384 -52.38 -36.43 -6.25
CA LEU A 384 -53.61 -36.30 -5.49
C LEU A 384 -54.62 -37.45 -5.74
N LEU A 385 -54.58 -38.02 -6.94
CA LEU A 385 -55.45 -39.16 -7.31
C LEU A 385 -54.90 -40.52 -6.77
N TRP A 386 -53.62 -40.61 -6.40
CA TRP A 386 -52.99 -41.85 -5.92
C TRP A 386 -52.80 -41.90 -4.39
N ILE A 387 -53.36 -40.95 -3.63
CA ILE A 387 -53.31 -40.87 -2.16
C ILE A 387 -54.61 -41.49 -1.58
N GLU A 388 -55.40 -42.15 -2.34
CA GLU A 388 -56.47 -43.05 -1.85
C GLU A 388 -55.94 -44.53 -1.92
#